data_72ff9db1ffd667c474626e10010b914d
#
_entry.id   72ff9db1ffd667c474626e10010b914d
#
_cell.length_a   1.000
_cell.length_b   1.000
_cell.length_c   1.000
_cell.angle_alpha   90.00
_cell.angle_beta   90.00
_cell.angle_gamma   90.00
#
_symmetry.space_group_name_H-M   'P 1'
#
loop_
_entity.id
_entity.type
_entity.pdbx_description
1 polymer ?
#
loop_
_entity_poly.entity_id
_entity_poly.type
_entity_poly.pdbx_seq_one_letter_code
_entity_poly.pdbx_strand_id
1 'polypeptide(L)'
;MDMDDLPFPQVFNAEDLVNELRAPKNYDDTKFVNEFCTWDNGNATQQLCDRTILGIDTGLTVAPIPNNGKENVLIYAGDLSRNGITTSLRSLTNEIDTDKRNYYISFVQGKAKKNADQLITFNPKVNFFAVSDYFNLSVKDKVIRKLFNLNKLKAGSYMKKAKTRIKQNFIRAYGQAKFDVAFQFCGYERDLILLYSQFEGKNAIWVHNDMVAEMKSKNNQRRDIL
;
A
#
# COMPACT_ATOMS: atom_id res chain seq x y z
N MET A 1 -4.65 -15.05 -14.11
CA MET A 1 -5.82 -15.58 -14.85
C MET A 1 -5.72 -15.03 -16.26
N ASP A 2 -5.56 -15.89 -17.21
CA ASP A 2 -5.55 -15.56 -18.64
C ASP A 2 -6.89 -15.98 -19.26
N MET A 3 -7.18 -15.54 -20.48
CA MET A 3 -8.40 -15.94 -21.20
C MET A 3 -8.48 -17.44 -21.40
N ASP A 4 -7.32 -18.10 -21.59
CA ASP A 4 -7.22 -19.55 -21.74
C ASP A 4 -7.53 -20.35 -20.46
N ASP A 5 -7.59 -19.68 -19.31
CA ASP A 5 -7.96 -20.32 -18.03
C ASP A 5 -9.49 -20.48 -17.86
N LEU A 6 -10.29 -19.84 -18.73
CA LEU A 6 -11.75 -19.85 -18.61
C LEU A 6 -12.32 -21.21 -19.04
N PRO A 7 -13.27 -21.80 -18.26
CA PRO A 7 -13.79 -23.15 -18.54
C PRO A 7 -14.87 -23.19 -19.64
N PHE A 8 -15.21 -22.05 -20.23
CA PHE A 8 -16.27 -21.90 -21.24
C PHE A 8 -15.71 -21.29 -22.53
N PRO A 9 -16.37 -21.49 -23.68
CA PRO A 9 -15.93 -20.97 -24.95
C PRO A 9 -15.94 -19.43 -24.94
N GLN A 10 -14.91 -18.88 -25.55
CA GLN A 10 -14.81 -17.47 -25.79
C GLN A 10 -15.44 -17.14 -27.14
N VAL A 11 -16.37 -16.19 -27.16
CA VAL A 11 -17.06 -15.76 -28.37
C VAL A 11 -16.72 -14.30 -28.64
N PHE A 12 -16.33 -13.97 -29.88
CA PHE A 12 -15.83 -12.68 -30.25
C PHE A 12 -16.77 -11.92 -31.24
N ASN A 13 -17.89 -12.53 -31.61
CA ASN A 13 -18.89 -11.92 -32.47
C ASN A 13 -20.31 -12.30 -32.06
N ALA A 14 -21.30 -11.57 -32.55
CA ALA A 14 -22.70 -11.74 -32.16
C ALA A 14 -23.31 -13.07 -32.67
N GLU A 15 -22.85 -13.59 -33.79
CA GLU A 15 -23.36 -14.83 -34.36
C GLU A 15 -22.94 -16.03 -33.51
N ASP A 16 -21.67 -16.11 -33.14
CA ASP A 16 -21.14 -17.16 -32.28
C ASP A 16 -21.79 -17.11 -30.88
N LEU A 17 -22.04 -15.90 -30.33
CA LEU A 17 -22.74 -15.73 -29.07
C LEU A 17 -24.17 -16.30 -29.15
N VAL A 18 -24.92 -15.98 -30.22
CA VAL A 18 -26.28 -16.47 -30.40
C VAL A 18 -26.30 -17.99 -30.55
N ASN A 19 -25.32 -18.55 -31.28
CA ASN A 19 -25.21 -20.00 -31.47
C ASN A 19 -24.92 -20.72 -30.15
N GLU A 20 -24.00 -20.20 -29.33
CA GLU A 20 -23.68 -20.78 -28.03
C GLU A 20 -24.86 -20.66 -27.04
N LEU A 21 -25.60 -19.55 -27.06
CA LEU A 21 -26.81 -19.39 -26.23
C LEU A 21 -27.98 -20.29 -26.67
N ARG A 22 -28.09 -20.62 -27.95
CA ARG A 22 -29.13 -21.53 -28.47
C ARG A 22 -28.88 -23.01 -28.15
N ALA A 23 -27.62 -23.37 -27.98
CA ALA A 23 -27.20 -24.74 -27.68
C ALA A 23 -26.26 -24.76 -26.47
N PRO A 24 -26.74 -24.38 -25.27
CA PRO A 24 -25.89 -24.29 -24.09
C PRO A 24 -25.31 -25.67 -23.75
N LYS A 25 -24.00 -25.71 -23.55
CA LYS A 25 -23.26 -26.90 -23.16
C LYS A 25 -22.93 -26.86 -21.69
N ASN A 26 -22.86 -28.00 -21.05
CA ASN A 26 -22.25 -28.10 -19.73
C ASN A 26 -20.73 -28.09 -19.87
N TYR A 27 -20.08 -27.21 -19.15
CA TYR A 27 -18.62 -27.12 -19.10
C TYR A 27 -18.13 -27.67 -17.76
N ASP A 28 -17.01 -28.40 -17.81
CA ASP A 28 -16.31 -28.80 -16.60
C ASP A 28 -15.46 -27.62 -16.09
N ASP A 29 -15.96 -26.93 -15.07
CA ASP A 29 -15.32 -25.80 -14.42
C ASP A 29 -14.50 -26.22 -13.19
N THR A 30 -14.37 -27.51 -12.90
CA THR A 30 -13.72 -28.02 -11.69
C THR A 30 -12.31 -27.50 -11.52
N LYS A 31 -11.52 -27.49 -12.60
CA LYS A 31 -10.15 -26.95 -12.57
C LYS A 31 -10.15 -25.47 -12.25
N PHE A 32 -11.00 -24.69 -12.91
CA PHE A 32 -11.13 -23.26 -12.70
C PHE A 32 -11.57 -22.94 -11.27
N VAL A 33 -12.59 -23.61 -10.77
CA VAL A 33 -13.09 -23.42 -9.40
C VAL A 33 -11.99 -23.74 -8.37
N ASN A 34 -11.29 -24.85 -8.55
CA ASN A 34 -10.22 -25.23 -7.63
C ASN A 34 -9.03 -24.27 -7.64
N GLU A 35 -8.72 -23.66 -8.77
CA GLU A 35 -7.56 -22.78 -8.92
C GLU A 35 -7.90 -21.33 -8.53
N PHE A 36 -9.06 -20.81 -8.95
CA PHE A 36 -9.41 -19.40 -8.82
C PHE A 36 -10.52 -19.11 -7.81
N CYS A 37 -11.38 -20.08 -7.49
CA CYS A 37 -12.55 -19.90 -6.64
C CYS A 37 -12.52 -20.76 -5.37
N THR A 38 -11.36 -21.28 -4.98
CA THR A 38 -11.19 -22.20 -3.83
C THR A 38 -11.82 -21.63 -2.54
N TRP A 39 -11.80 -20.32 -2.37
CA TRP A 39 -12.33 -19.63 -1.19
C TRP A 39 -13.72 -19.04 -1.38
N ASP A 40 -14.32 -19.22 -2.55
CA ASP A 40 -15.64 -18.67 -2.89
C ASP A 40 -16.78 -19.61 -2.47
N ASN A 41 -16.75 -19.97 -1.19
CA ASN A 41 -17.65 -20.95 -0.57
C ASN A 41 -18.79 -20.29 0.24
N GLY A 42 -18.98 -18.96 0.11
CA GLY A 42 -19.97 -18.19 0.87
C GLY A 42 -19.59 -17.90 2.32
N ASN A 43 -18.51 -18.49 2.84
CA ASN A 43 -18.11 -18.38 4.25
C ASN A 43 -16.90 -17.45 4.48
N ALA A 44 -16.45 -16.71 3.46
CA ALA A 44 -15.23 -15.90 3.53
C ALA A 44 -15.25 -14.87 4.69
N THR A 45 -16.38 -14.21 4.91
CA THR A 45 -16.53 -13.25 6.03
C THR A 45 -16.42 -13.94 7.37
N GLN A 46 -17.08 -15.09 7.54
CA GLN A 46 -17.00 -15.86 8.79
C GLN A 46 -15.57 -16.32 9.05
N GLN A 47 -14.90 -16.92 8.07
CA GLN A 47 -13.53 -17.38 8.18
C GLN A 47 -12.57 -16.23 8.52
N LEU A 48 -12.76 -15.05 7.92
CA LEU A 48 -11.98 -13.87 8.24
C LEU A 48 -12.19 -13.42 9.69
N CYS A 49 -13.44 -13.36 10.15
CA CYS A 49 -13.77 -13.01 11.54
C CYS A 49 -13.20 -14.02 12.52
N ASP A 50 -13.39 -15.31 12.27
CA ASP A 50 -12.87 -16.39 13.11
C ASP A 50 -11.35 -16.28 13.25
N ARG A 51 -10.65 -16.08 12.13
CA ARG A 51 -9.19 -15.96 12.14
C ARG A 51 -8.69 -14.69 12.79
N THR A 52 -9.30 -13.53 12.47
CA THR A 52 -8.74 -12.22 12.87
C THR A 52 -9.24 -11.73 14.22
N ILE A 53 -10.47 -12.10 14.60
CA ILE A 53 -11.10 -11.63 15.84
C ILE A 53 -11.05 -12.71 16.93
N LEU A 54 -11.40 -13.94 16.59
CA LEU A 54 -11.50 -15.03 17.54
C LEU A 54 -10.22 -15.86 17.66
N GLY A 55 -9.26 -15.70 16.74
CA GLY A 55 -8.00 -16.45 16.72
C GLY A 55 -8.17 -17.94 16.40
N ILE A 56 -9.31 -18.34 15.82
CA ILE A 56 -9.60 -19.71 15.43
C ILE A 56 -8.82 -20.05 14.15
N ASP A 57 -8.19 -21.21 14.09
CA ASP A 57 -7.54 -21.66 12.86
C ASP A 57 -8.60 -22.11 11.85
N THR A 58 -8.66 -21.38 10.76
CA THR A 58 -9.64 -21.60 9.66
C THR A 58 -9.03 -22.29 8.45
N GLY A 59 -7.75 -22.71 8.53
CA GLY A 59 -6.99 -23.23 7.40
C GLY A 59 -6.59 -22.16 6.38
N LEU A 60 -6.92 -20.88 6.61
CA LEU A 60 -6.46 -19.79 5.75
C LEU A 60 -4.93 -19.65 5.86
N THR A 61 -4.27 -19.66 4.72
CA THR A 61 -2.84 -19.35 4.65
C THR A 61 -2.61 -17.88 4.97
N VAL A 62 -1.91 -17.60 6.04
CA VAL A 62 -1.46 -16.25 6.39
C VAL A 62 0.02 -16.15 6.04
N ALA A 63 0.38 -15.24 5.16
CA ALA A 63 1.77 -14.89 4.90
C ALA A 63 2.22 -13.81 5.89
N PRO A 64 2.84 -14.17 7.02
CA PRO A 64 3.36 -13.16 7.95
C PRO A 64 4.54 -12.43 7.31
N ILE A 65 4.80 -11.22 7.79
CA ILE A 65 6.08 -10.57 7.50
C ILE A 65 7.18 -11.50 8.01
N PRO A 66 8.18 -11.85 7.16
CA PRO A 66 9.16 -12.87 7.51
C PRO A 66 9.90 -12.54 8.81
N ASN A 67 10.01 -13.53 9.69
CA ASN A 67 10.94 -13.53 10.80
C ASN A 67 12.11 -14.47 10.46
N ASN A 68 12.92 -14.03 9.51
CA ASN A 68 14.06 -14.79 8.97
C ASN A 68 15.41 -14.28 9.48
N GLY A 69 15.40 -13.50 10.57
CA GLY A 69 16.59 -12.89 11.17
C GLY A 69 17.10 -11.64 10.45
N LYS A 70 16.44 -11.21 9.35
CA LYS A 70 16.76 -9.97 8.64
C LYS A 70 15.97 -8.79 9.19
N GLU A 71 16.56 -7.59 9.13
CA GLU A 71 15.83 -6.35 9.40
C GLU A 71 14.73 -6.13 8.35
N ASN A 72 13.54 -5.74 8.79
CA ASN A 72 12.41 -5.37 7.93
C ASN A 72 12.38 -3.85 7.73
N VAL A 73 12.52 -3.40 6.49
CA VAL A 73 12.59 -1.99 6.12
C VAL A 73 11.32 -1.59 5.37
N LEU A 74 10.57 -0.66 5.93
CA LEU A 74 9.37 -0.07 5.33
C LEU A 74 9.73 1.21 4.59
N ILE A 75 9.38 1.30 3.31
CA ILE A 75 9.64 2.47 2.47
C ILE A 75 8.33 2.99 1.89
N TYR A 76 7.97 4.24 2.17
CA TYR A 76 6.85 4.87 1.50
C TYR A 76 7.27 5.44 0.15
N ALA A 77 6.65 4.95 -0.91
CA ALA A 77 7.03 5.23 -2.31
C ALA A 77 6.30 6.43 -2.96
N GLY A 78 5.31 7.01 -2.27
CA GLY A 78 4.43 8.01 -2.90
C GLY A 78 3.28 7.36 -3.68
N ASP A 79 2.96 7.92 -4.84
CA ASP A 79 1.84 7.49 -5.70
C ASP A 79 2.28 6.58 -6.86
N LEU A 80 3.56 6.23 -6.92
CA LEU A 80 4.17 5.45 -8.00
C LEU A 80 3.98 6.06 -9.41
N SER A 81 3.73 7.36 -9.51
CA SER A 81 3.63 8.02 -10.80
C SER A 81 4.95 7.98 -11.58
N ARG A 82 4.88 8.09 -12.89
CA ARG A 82 6.07 8.08 -13.78
C ARG A 82 6.85 9.39 -13.65
N ASN A 83 7.66 9.49 -12.62
CA ASN A 83 8.46 10.67 -12.29
C ASN A 83 9.86 10.28 -11.77
N GLY A 84 10.69 11.30 -11.50
CA GLY A 84 12.05 11.11 -10.98
C GLY A 84 12.12 10.39 -9.63
N ILE A 85 11.13 10.58 -8.75
CA ILE A 85 11.08 9.93 -7.43
C ILE A 85 10.89 8.42 -7.59
N THR A 86 9.89 8.00 -8.37
CA THR A 86 9.64 6.58 -8.65
C THR A 86 10.83 5.93 -9.37
N THR A 87 11.43 6.63 -10.33
CA THR A 87 12.62 6.16 -11.04
C THR A 87 13.82 6.00 -10.08
N SER A 88 14.03 6.98 -9.21
CA SER A 88 15.10 6.93 -8.20
C SER A 88 14.90 5.77 -7.20
N LEU A 89 13.66 5.57 -6.73
CA LEU A 89 13.34 4.45 -5.84
C LEU A 89 13.57 3.10 -6.53
N ARG A 90 13.14 2.96 -7.77
CA ARG A 90 13.38 1.75 -8.57
C ARG A 90 14.87 1.47 -8.72
N SER A 91 15.67 2.48 -9.07
CA SER A 91 17.13 2.33 -9.17
C SER A 91 17.73 1.92 -7.83
N LEU A 92 17.31 2.56 -6.74
CA LEU A 92 17.72 2.18 -5.39
C LEU A 92 17.40 0.71 -5.10
N THR A 93 16.19 0.24 -5.42
CA THR A 93 15.79 -1.15 -5.13
C THR A 93 16.60 -2.19 -5.93
N ASN A 94 17.19 -1.82 -7.03
CA ASN A 94 18.05 -2.72 -7.80
C ASN A 94 19.46 -2.85 -7.20
N GLU A 95 19.89 -1.88 -6.39
CA GLU A 95 21.22 -1.83 -5.79
C GLU A 95 21.24 -2.27 -4.31
N ILE A 96 20.09 -2.38 -3.66
CA ILE A 96 20.01 -2.75 -2.24
C ILE A 96 20.32 -4.23 -2.00
N ASP A 97 20.96 -4.50 -0.85
CA ASP A 97 21.29 -5.85 -0.41
C ASP A 97 20.07 -6.54 0.22
N THR A 98 19.34 -7.29 -0.60
CA THR A 98 18.18 -8.08 -0.16
C THR A 98 18.54 -9.34 0.62
N ASP A 99 19.81 -9.70 0.71
CA ASP A 99 20.25 -10.84 1.49
C ASP A 99 20.38 -10.47 2.98
N LYS A 100 20.63 -9.19 3.28
CA LYS A 100 20.71 -8.67 4.65
C LYS A 100 19.39 -8.14 5.20
N ARG A 101 18.50 -7.63 4.33
CA ARG A 101 17.26 -6.97 4.74
C ARG A 101 16.09 -7.37 3.86
N ASN A 102 14.90 -7.38 4.45
CA ASN A 102 13.64 -7.46 3.72
C ASN A 102 13.12 -6.04 3.48
N TYR A 103 12.80 -5.70 2.25
CA TYR A 103 12.29 -4.38 1.89
C TYR A 103 10.82 -4.44 1.49
N TYR A 104 10.05 -3.51 2.01
CA TYR A 104 8.61 -3.39 1.79
C TYR A 104 8.30 -2.01 1.24
N ILE A 105 7.92 -1.95 -0.03
CA ILE A 105 7.53 -0.72 -0.70
C ILE A 105 6.05 -0.47 -0.42
N SER A 106 5.75 0.56 0.37
CA SER A 106 4.39 0.92 0.75
C SER A 106 3.85 2.07 -0.07
N PHE A 107 2.58 1.97 -0.45
CA PHE A 107 1.86 2.98 -1.22
C PHE A 107 0.35 2.91 -0.96
N VAL A 108 -0.36 3.99 -1.30
CA VAL A 108 -1.83 4.00 -1.26
C VAL A 108 -2.38 3.35 -2.52
N GLN A 109 -3.11 2.25 -2.36
CA GLN A 109 -3.64 1.45 -3.47
C GLN A 109 -4.45 2.29 -4.47
N GLY A 110 -5.35 3.14 -4.00
CA GLY A 110 -6.18 3.99 -4.86
C GLY A 110 -5.38 4.99 -5.69
N LYS A 111 -4.27 5.52 -5.15
CA LYS A 111 -3.37 6.43 -5.88
C LYS A 111 -2.52 5.68 -6.90
N ALA A 112 -2.04 4.48 -6.56
CA ALA A 112 -1.16 3.69 -7.41
C ALA A 112 -1.90 2.93 -8.53
N LYS A 113 -3.22 2.80 -8.47
CA LYS A 113 -4.00 2.02 -9.45
C LYS A 113 -3.71 2.38 -10.92
N LYS A 114 -3.52 3.67 -11.21
CA LYS A 114 -3.20 4.16 -12.57
C LYS A 114 -1.77 3.86 -13.01
N ASN A 115 -0.90 3.48 -12.09
CA ASN A 115 0.52 3.27 -12.28
C ASN A 115 0.95 1.86 -11.83
N ALA A 116 0.01 0.90 -11.79
CA ALA A 116 0.27 -0.45 -11.30
C ALA A 116 1.35 -1.17 -12.13
N ASP A 117 1.47 -0.84 -13.40
CA ASP A 117 2.51 -1.31 -14.31
C ASP A 117 3.94 -0.96 -13.83
N GLN A 118 4.09 0.07 -12.99
CA GLN A 118 5.39 0.41 -12.42
C GLN A 118 5.88 -0.65 -11.43
N LEU A 119 4.99 -1.39 -10.77
CA LEU A 119 5.37 -2.39 -9.76
C LEU A 119 6.27 -3.49 -10.34
N ILE A 120 6.00 -3.94 -11.56
CA ILE A 120 6.79 -4.98 -12.24
C ILE A 120 8.20 -4.52 -12.64
N THR A 121 8.47 -3.22 -12.56
CA THR A 121 9.78 -2.66 -12.92
C THR A 121 10.75 -2.57 -11.74
N PHE A 122 10.29 -2.87 -10.53
CA PHE A 122 11.11 -2.91 -9.34
C PHE A 122 11.86 -4.25 -9.22
N ASN A 123 12.87 -4.29 -8.38
CA ASN A 123 13.56 -5.54 -8.05
C ASN A 123 12.55 -6.60 -7.59
N PRO A 124 12.52 -7.79 -8.20
CA PRO A 124 11.55 -8.84 -7.85
C PRO A 124 11.68 -9.39 -6.42
N LYS A 125 12.82 -9.11 -5.75
CA LYS A 125 13.05 -9.52 -4.35
C LYS A 125 12.49 -8.53 -3.33
N VAL A 126 11.96 -7.36 -3.74
CA VAL A 126 11.28 -6.45 -2.81
C VAL A 126 9.80 -6.83 -2.68
N ASN A 127 9.24 -6.56 -1.52
CA ASN A 127 7.84 -6.83 -1.23
C ASN A 127 7.02 -5.54 -1.40
N PHE A 128 5.75 -5.69 -1.71
CA PHE A 128 4.82 -4.56 -1.81
C PHE A 128 3.79 -4.60 -0.69
N PHE A 129 3.55 -3.44 -0.08
CA PHE A 129 2.59 -3.27 1.00
C PHE A 129 1.58 -2.19 0.63
N ALA A 130 0.52 -2.59 -0.05
CA ALA A 130 -0.55 -1.68 -0.43
C ALA A 130 -1.45 -1.38 0.78
N VAL A 131 -1.70 -0.11 1.05
CA VAL A 131 -2.67 0.33 2.06
C VAL A 131 -3.88 0.98 1.38
N SER A 132 -5.06 0.81 1.94
CA SER A 132 -6.29 1.42 1.39
C SER A 132 -6.27 2.94 1.53
N ASP A 133 -5.90 3.43 2.69
CA ASP A 133 -5.65 4.83 3.01
C ASP A 133 -4.86 4.91 4.33
N TYR A 134 -4.02 5.95 4.47
CA TYR A 134 -3.31 6.22 5.72
C TYR A 134 -4.16 6.93 6.76
N PHE A 135 -5.20 7.66 6.35
CA PHE A 135 -5.94 8.54 7.25
C PHE A 135 -7.42 8.17 7.37
N ASN A 136 -7.81 7.67 8.53
CA ASN A 136 -9.19 7.60 8.95
C ASN A 136 -9.44 8.70 9.98
N LEU A 137 -10.12 9.76 9.57
CA LEU A 137 -10.24 11.00 10.33
C LEU A 137 -11.70 11.30 10.67
N SER A 138 -11.94 11.66 11.93
CA SER A 138 -13.20 12.27 12.35
C SER A 138 -13.40 13.66 11.70
N VAL A 139 -14.60 14.21 11.75
CA VAL A 139 -14.87 15.57 11.23
C VAL A 139 -13.95 16.61 11.88
N LYS A 140 -13.76 16.51 13.19
CA LYS A 140 -12.84 17.38 13.94
C LYS A 140 -11.40 17.27 13.43
N ASP A 141 -10.92 16.05 13.22
CA ASP A 141 -9.55 15.80 12.74
C ASP A 141 -9.38 16.32 11.31
N LYS A 142 -10.40 16.19 10.46
CA LYS A 142 -10.40 16.75 9.09
C LYS A 142 -10.26 18.27 9.11
N VAL A 143 -10.95 18.96 10.01
CA VAL A 143 -10.82 20.42 10.18
C VAL A 143 -9.43 20.80 10.66
N ILE A 144 -8.89 20.11 11.67
CA ILE A 144 -7.54 20.36 12.20
C ILE A 144 -6.49 20.14 11.09
N ARG A 145 -6.61 19.05 10.35
CA ARG A 145 -5.73 18.75 9.20
C ARG A 145 -5.84 19.79 8.10
N LYS A 146 -7.05 20.26 7.78
CA LYS A 146 -7.27 21.35 6.82
C LYS A 146 -6.58 22.64 7.24
N LEU A 147 -6.69 23.01 8.51
CA LEU A 147 -6.00 24.20 9.06
C LEU A 147 -4.47 24.06 8.98
N PHE A 148 -3.95 22.86 9.25
CA PHE A 148 -2.53 22.57 9.09
C PHE A 148 -2.09 22.71 7.62
N ASN A 149 -2.82 22.10 6.69
CA ASN A 149 -2.51 22.17 5.26
C ASN A 149 -2.63 23.57 4.66
N LEU A 150 -3.51 24.40 5.20
CA LEU A 150 -3.62 25.81 4.85
C LEU A 150 -2.57 26.72 5.54
N ASN A 151 -1.57 26.14 6.20
CA ASN A 151 -0.54 26.86 6.97
C ASN A 151 -1.08 27.73 8.12
N LYS A 152 -2.32 27.50 8.57
CA LYS A 152 -2.94 28.22 9.69
C LYS A 152 -2.63 27.57 11.06
N LEU A 153 -1.99 26.42 11.07
CA LEU A 153 -1.60 25.68 12.26
C LEU A 153 -0.16 25.21 12.11
N LYS A 154 0.71 25.50 13.09
CA LYS A 154 2.11 25.03 13.10
C LYS A 154 2.18 23.51 13.31
N ALA A 155 3.24 22.84 12.81
CA ALA A 155 3.42 21.41 12.92
C ALA A 155 3.40 20.92 14.38
N GLY A 156 4.10 21.57 15.29
CA GLY A 156 4.07 21.23 16.72
C GLY A 156 2.68 21.31 17.34
N SER A 157 1.89 22.34 16.98
CA SER A 157 0.50 22.48 17.46
C SER A 157 -0.43 21.46 16.83
N TYR A 158 -0.21 21.11 15.56
CA TYR A 158 -0.93 20.03 14.89
C TYR A 158 -0.63 18.70 15.57
N MET A 159 0.64 18.37 15.77
CA MET A 159 1.05 17.14 16.45
C MET A 159 0.49 17.02 17.85
N LYS A 160 0.53 18.10 18.65
CA LYS A 160 -0.07 18.12 20.00
C LYS A 160 -1.56 17.75 19.99
N LYS A 161 -2.31 18.18 18.96
CA LYS A 161 -3.75 17.93 18.84
C LYS A 161 -4.09 16.58 18.18
N ALA A 162 -3.24 16.11 17.29
CA ALA A 162 -3.53 14.98 16.43
C ALA A 162 -2.65 13.74 16.68
N LYS A 163 -1.64 13.81 17.56
CA LYS A 163 -0.63 12.75 17.77
C LYS A 163 -1.25 11.36 17.97
N THR A 164 -2.21 11.25 18.88
CA THR A 164 -2.88 9.96 19.17
C THR A 164 -3.56 9.40 17.91
N ARG A 165 -4.26 10.25 17.16
CA ARG A 165 -4.94 9.86 15.93
C ARG A 165 -3.94 9.50 14.84
N ILE A 166 -2.85 10.23 14.71
CA ILE A 166 -1.77 9.94 13.74
C ILE A 166 -1.14 8.59 14.06
N LYS A 167 -0.81 8.33 15.34
CA LYS A 167 -0.29 7.02 15.78
C LYS A 167 -1.29 5.89 15.51
N GLN A 168 -2.58 6.07 15.80
CA GLN A 168 -3.63 5.11 15.49
C GLN A 168 -3.75 4.84 13.99
N ASN A 169 -3.60 5.86 13.14
CA ASN A 169 -3.62 5.71 11.70
C ASN A 169 -2.40 4.95 11.19
N PHE A 170 -1.22 5.14 11.78
CA PHE A 170 -0.05 4.34 11.45
C PHE A 170 -0.29 2.86 11.78
N ILE A 171 -0.77 2.56 12.99
CA ILE A 171 -1.11 1.19 13.41
C ILE A 171 -2.19 0.59 12.51
N ARG A 172 -3.22 1.36 12.14
CA ARG A 172 -4.26 0.91 11.23
C ARG A 172 -3.73 0.56 9.84
N ALA A 173 -2.79 1.34 9.32
CA ALA A 173 -2.23 1.13 8.00
C ALA A 173 -1.35 -0.14 7.94
N TYR A 174 -0.60 -0.42 9.01
CA TYR A 174 0.40 -1.47 9.03
C TYR A 174 0.07 -2.62 10.00
N GLY A 175 -0.97 -2.46 10.81
CA GLY A 175 -1.40 -3.48 11.76
C GLY A 175 -0.32 -3.80 12.78
N GLN A 176 -0.11 -5.08 12.99
CA GLN A 176 0.94 -5.61 13.88
C GLN A 176 2.23 -5.96 13.13
N ALA A 177 2.35 -5.53 11.87
CA ALA A 177 3.56 -5.75 11.10
C ALA A 177 4.78 -5.12 11.81
N LYS A 178 5.80 -5.93 12.05
CA LYS A 178 7.01 -5.48 12.73
C LYS A 178 8.04 -5.04 11.69
N PHE A 179 8.32 -3.75 11.70
CA PHE A 179 9.41 -3.15 10.94
C PHE A 179 10.49 -2.65 11.90
N ASP A 180 11.74 -2.72 11.49
CA ASP A 180 12.89 -2.22 12.26
C ASP A 180 13.23 -0.79 11.84
N VAL A 181 13.00 -0.49 10.57
CA VAL A 181 13.25 0.81 9.96
C VAL A 181 12.05 1.22 9.12
N ALA A 182 11.65 2.47 9.20
CA ALA A 182 10.65 3.05 8.32
C ALA A 182 11.12 4.38 7.77
N PHE A 183 11.01 4.60 6.46
CA PHE A 183 11.30 5.91 5.93
C PHE A 183 10.37 6.34 4.80
N GLN A 184 10.17 7.64 4.76
CA GLN A 184 9.36 8.31 3.78
C GLN A 184 10.24 8.75 2.63
N PHE A 185 10.18 8.01 1.52
CA PHE A 185 11.05 8.25 0.37
C PHE A 185 10.58 9.43 -0.51
N CYS A 186 9.28 9.68 -0.56
CA CYS A 186 8.73 10.77 -1.38
C CYS A 186 9.22 12.17 -0.93
N GLY A 187 9.37 12.42 0.37
CA GLY A 187 9.91 13.67 0.93
C GLY A 187 8.96 14.89 0.88
N TYR A 188 7.81 14.82 0.20
CA TYR A 188 6.97 15.98 -0.07
C TYR A 188 5.62 15.99 0.65
N GLU A 189 5.11 14.84 1.05
CA GLU A 189 3.79 14.74 1.67
C GLU A 189 3.88 15.01 3.19
N ARG A 190 3.62 16.27 3.58
CA ARG A 190 3.73 16.76 4.96
C ARG A 190 3.03 15.89 6.01
N ASP A 191 1.82 15.46 5.71
CA ASP A 191 1.03 14.62 6.61
C ASP A 191 1.69 13.25 6.82
N LEU A 192 2.28 12.69 5.77
CA LEU A 192 2.95 11.39 5.82
C LEU A 192 4.32 11.46 6.48
N ILE A 193 5.03 12.59 6.35
CA ILE A 193 6.24 12.85 7.15
C ILE A 193 5.89 12.76 8.64
N LEU A 194 4.82 13.43 9.06
CA LEU A 194 4.37 13.41 10.46
C LEU A 194 3.79 12.03 10.86
N LEU A 195 3.19 11.29 9.93
CA LEU A 195 2.74 9.92 10.19
C LEU A 195 3.94 9.00 10.47
N TYR A 196 4.94 9.04 9.61
CA TYR A 196 6.14 8.20 9.74
C TYR A 196 6.99 8.60 10.94
N SER A 197 6.95 9.87 11.37
CA SER A 197 7.61 10.30 12.62
C SER A 197 7.04 9.63 13.89
N GLN A 198 5.89 8.96 13.80
CA GLN A 198 5.29 8.21 14.92
C GLN A 198 5.71 6.74 14.94
N PHE A 199 6.52 6.30 13.99
CA PHE A 199 7.11 4.98 14.03
C PHE A 199 8.09 4.87 15.21
N GLU A 200 8.00 3.80 15.99
CA GLU A 200 8.76 3.65 17.24
C GLU A 200 10.18 3.12 17.01
N GLY A 201 10.50 2.64 15.79
CA GLY A 201 11.83 2.20 15.40
C GLY A 201 12.68 3.33 14.77
N LYS A 202 13.71 2.94 14.02
CA LYS A 202 14.53 3.88 13.25
C LYS A 202 13.70 4.47 12.12
N ASN A 203 13.57 5.79 12.05
CA ASN A 203 12.86 6.46 10.98
C ASN A 203 13.70 7.53 10.29
N ALA A 204 13.40 7.80 9.02
CA ALA A 204 14.08 8.80 8.22
C ALA A 204 13.16 9.38 7.13
N ILE A 205 13.58 10.50 6.58
CA ILE A 205 13.00 11.13 5.39
C ILE A 205 14.08 11.18 4.33
N TRP A 206 13.73 10.77 3.11
CA TRP A 206 14.62 10.98 1.97
C TRP A 206 14.33 12.34 1.35
N VAL A 207 15.34 13.17 1.27
CA VAL A 207 15.25 14.52 0.73
C VAL A 207 15.85 14.53 -0.68
N HIS A 208 15.02 14.78 -1.69
CA HIS A 208 15.43 14.75 -3.10
C HIS A 208 16.00 16.07 -3.61
N ASN A 209 15.65 17.19 -2.97
CA ASN A 209 16.00 18.53 -3.41
C ASN A 209 16.47 19.40 -2.25
N ASP A 210 17.03 20.57 -2.57
CA ASP A 210 17.19 21.63 -1.58
C ASP A 210 15.82 22.12 -1.10
N MET A 211 15.42 21.64 0.08
CA MET A 211 14.11 21.95 0.66
C MET A 211 13.96 23.43 1.03
N VAL A 212 15.05 24.16 1.26
CA VAL A 212 15.02 25.60 1.51
C VAL A 212 14.67 26.36 0.23
N ALA A 213 15.28 25.95 -0.90
CA ALA A 213 14.95 26.49 -2.20
C ALA A 213 13.50 26.15 -2.61
N GLU A 214 13.06 24.92 -2.38
CA GLU A 214 11.67 24.48 -2.62
C GLU A 214 10.65 25.29 -1.82
N MET A 215 10.91 25.55 -0.53
CA MET A 215 10.05 26.38 0.29
C MET A 215 9.91 27.82 -0.24
N LYS A 216 11.03 28.38 -0.74
CA LYS A 216 11.03 29.75 -1.27
C LYS A 216 10.33 29.87 -2.62
N SER A 217 10.49 28.86 -3.49
CA SER A 217 10.01 28.91 -4.88
C SER A 217 8.58 28.39 -5.04
N LYS A 218 8.23 27.30 -4.34
CA LYS A 218 6.97 26.58 -4.57
C LYS A 218 6.01 26.57 -3.38
N ASN A 219 6.44 27.04 -2.21
CA ASN A 219 5.67 27.02 -0.97
C ASN A 219 5.05 25.63 -0.63
N ASN A 220 5.69 24.55 -1.07
CA ASN A 220 5.20 23.18 -0.93
C ASN A 220 5.68 22.49 0.35
N GLN A 221 6.63 23.11 1.06
CA GLN A 221 7.17 22.61 2.32
C GLN A 221 7.19 23.69 3.42
N ARG A 222 7.47 23.28 4.63
CA ARG A 222 7.46 24.16 5.82
C ARG A 222 8.67 23.89 6.71
N ARG A 223 9.28 24.97 7.20
CA ARG A 223 10.42 24.90 8.12
C ARG A 223 10.16 24.16 9.42
N ASP A 224 8.92 24.21 9.90
CA ASP A 224 8.52 23.58 11.16
C ASP A 224 8.19 22.08 11.02
N ILE A 225 8.39 21.50 9.84
CA ILE A 225 8.25 20.07 9.56
C ILE A 225 9.61 19.43 9.32
N LEU A 226 10.52 20.17 8.70
CA LEU A 226 11.90 19.76 8.40
C LEU A 226 12.83 20.03 9.57
#